data_7c6e8e73bb96af87843975d4f0094954
#
_entry.id   7c6e8e73bb96af87843975d4f0094954
#
_cell.length_a   1.000
_cell.length_b   1.000
_cell.length_c   1.000
_cell.angle_alpha   90.00
_cell.angle_beta   90.00
_cell.angle_gamma   90.00
#
_symmetry.space_group_name_H-M   'P 1'
#
loop_
_entity.id
_entity.type
_entity.pdbx_description
1 polymer ?
#
loop_
_entity_poly.entity_id
_entity_poly.type
_entity_poly.pdbx_seq_one_letter_code
_entity_poly.pdbx_strand_id
1 'polypeptide(L)' 'DLPENPGQVVNAFQHIWGYFKKKATASEKEMFMSQLDSYAAGQIPQHGLVESVKELLSKYPNRYLEESTLINGGSK' A
#
# COMPACT_ATOMS: atom_id res chain seq x y z
N ASP A 1 -5.17 -11.17 13.15
CA ASP A 1 -6.10 -11.66 12.21
C ASP A 1 -6.22 -10.76 11.01
N LEU A 2 -6.60 -11.32 9.90
CA LEU A 2 -6.58 -10.58 8.67
C LEU A 2 -7.87 -9.83 8.46
N PRO A 3 -7.77 -8.61 7.99
CA PRO A 3 -8.96 -7.89 7.60
C PRO A 3 -9.52 -8.56 6.35
N GLU A 4 -10.76 -8.89 6.42
CA GLU A 4 -11.39 -9.51 5.29
C GLU A 4 -12.26 -8.55 4.53
N ASN A 5 -12.38 -7.35 5.06
CA ASN A 5 -13.18 -6.33 4.42
C ASN A 5 -12.30 -5.53 3.48
N PRO A 6 -12.50 -5.64 2.16
CA PRO A 6 -11.67 -4.91 1.22
C PRO A 6 -11.68 -3.41 1.47
N GLY A 7 -12.79 -2.89 1.94
CA GLY A 7 -12.87 -1.46 2.23
C GLY A 7 -11.89 -1.05 3.30
N GLN A 8 -11.72 -1.89 4.32
CA GLN A 8 -10.77 -1.57 5.38
C GLN A 8 -9.34 -1.63 4.87
N VAL A 9 -9.05 -2.61 4.02
CA VAL A 9 -7.72 -2.74 3.47
C VAL A 9 -7.40 -1.54 2.58
N VAL A 10 -8.32 -1.16 1.73
CA VAL A 10 -8.13 0.00 0.86
C VAL A 10 -7.88 1.23 1.71
N ASN A 11 -8.66 1.40 2.76
CA ASN A 11 -8.51 2.55 3.63
C ASN A 11 -7.12 2.58 4.27
N ALA A 12 -6.65 1.43 4.73
CA ALA A 12 -5.33 1.35 5.35
C ALA A 12 -4.24 1.73 4.36
N PHE A 13 -4.33 1.25 3.13
CA PHE A 13 -3.31 1.57 2.13
C PHE A 13 -3.39 3.02 1.68
N GLN A 14 -4.57 3.61 1.72
CA GLN A 14 -4.68 5.04 1.43
C GLN A 14 -3.96 5.87 2.49
N HIS A 15 -4.05 5.43 3.74
CA HIS A 15 -3.30 6.09 4.80
C HIS A 15 -1.80 5.96 4.55
N ILE A 16 -1.36 4.78 4.15
CA ILE A 16 0.05 4.57 3.84
C ILE A 16 0.48 5.48 2.70
N TRP A 17 -0.36 5.60 1.68
CA TRP A 17 -0.05 6.47 0.55
C TRP A 17 0.19 7.91 1.00
N GLY A 18 -0.50 8.31 2.07
CA GLY A 18 -0.33 9.67 2.57
C GLY A 18 1.12 10.02 2.91
N TYR A 19 1.94 9.00 3.20
CA TYR A 19 3.34 9.24 3.51
C TYR A 19 4.18 9.48 2.26
N PHE A 20 3.67 9.09 1.11
CA PHE A 20 4.41 9.22 -0.14
C PHE A 20 3.88 10.33 -1.02
N LYS A 21 2.67 10.79 -0.79
CA LYS A 21 1.99 11.65 -1.75
C LYS A 21 2.74 12.93 -2.06
N LYS A 22 3.56 13.40 -1.12
CA LYS A 22 4.31 14.62 -1.33
C LYS A 22 5.56 14.36 -2.14
N LYS A 23 6.04 13.14 -2.15
CA LYS A 23 7.28 12.80 -2.84
C LYS A 23 7.04 12.08 -4.14
N ALA A 24 5.96 11.32 -4.21
CA ALA A 24 5.68 10.52 -5.38
C ALA A 24 5.21 11.38 -6.53
N THR A 25 5.43 10.88 -7.74
CA THR A 25 4.99 11.57 -8.93
C THR A 25 3.52 11.28 -9.20
N ALA A 26 2.94 12.06 -10.12
CA ALA A 26 1.56 11.84 -10.51
C ALA A 26 1.37 10.44 -11.11
N SER A 27 2.35 9.98 -11.88
CA SER A 27 2.29 8.64 -12.44
C SER A 27 2.24 7.59 -11.35
N GLU A 28 3.05 7.76 -10.33
CA GLU A 28 3.08 6.80 -9.24
C GLU A 28 1.76 6.81 -8.49
N LYS A 29 1.18 7.99 -8.33
CA LYS A 29 -0.10 8.08 -7.67
C LYS A 29 -1.18 7.33 -8.46
N GLU A 30 -1.21 7.56 -9.76
CA GLU A 30 -2.22 6.92 -10.58
C GLU A 30 -2.07 5.42 -10.56
N MET A 31 -0.84 4.94 -10.60
CA MET A 31 -0.60 3.51 -10.57
C MET A 31 -1.06 2.92 -9.25
N PHE A 32 -0.72 3.57 -8.16
CA PHE A 32 -1.12 3.07 -6.85
C PHE A 32 -2.63 3.06 -6.69
N MET A 33 -3.28 4.15 -7.09
CA MET A 33 -4.74 4.23 -6.98
C MET A 33 -5.41 3.19 -7.87
N SER A 34 -4.85 2.96 -9.06
CA SER A 34 -5.37 1.93 -9.94
C SER A 34 -5.29 0.56 -9.30
N GLN A 35 -4.21 0.29 -8.60
CA GLN A 35 -4.07 -0.99 -7.93
C GLN A 35 -5.06 -1.13 -6.78
N LEU A 36 -5.32 -0.05 -6.07
CA LEU A 36 -6.32 -0.09 -5.03
C LEU A 36 -7.70 -0.42 -5.61
N ASP A 37 -8.02 0.17 -6.74
CA ASP A 37 -9.27 -0.13 -7.41
C ASP A 37 -9.34 -1.59 -7.83
N SER A 38 -8.24 -2.09 -8.39
CA SER A 38 -8.20 -3.48 -8.81
C SER A 38 -8.37 -4.42 -7.63
N TYR A 39 -7.76 -4.08 -6.52
CA TYR A 39 -7.93 -4.89 -5.33
C TYR A 39 -9.36 -4.86 -4.84
N ALA A 40 -9.98 -3.69 -4.83
CA ALA A 40 -11.36 -3.57 -4.38
C ALA A 40 -12.31 -4.35 -5.29
N ALA A 41 -11.97 -4.45 -6.56
CA ALA A 41 -12.76 -5.21 -7.51
C ALA A 41 -12.46 -6.71 -7.47
N GLY A 42 -11.49 -7.11 -6.66
CA GLY A 42 -11.16 -8.52 -6.55
C GLY A 42 -10.24 -9.02 -7.65
N GLN A 43 -9.59 -8.12 -8.36
CA GLN A 43 -8.75 -8.51 -9.48
C GLN A 43 -7.33 -8.83 -9.08
N ILE A 44 -6.86 -8.25 -7.99
CA ILE A 44 -5.52 -8.55 -7.49
C ILE A 44 -5.61 -8.83 -6.00
N PRO A 45 -4.65 -9.60 -5.46
CA PRO A 45 -4.64 -9.89 -4.03
C PRO A 45 -4.02 -8.75 -3.24
N GLN A 46 -4.22 -8.80 -1.93
CA GLN A 46 -3.62 -7.81 -1.05
C GLN A 46 -2.11 -7.77 -1.21
N HIS A 47 -1.53 -8.92 -1.49
CA HIS A 47 -0.09 -9.02 -1.70
C HIS A 47 0.40 -8.05 -2.77
N GLY A 48 -0.40 -7.84 -3.80
CA GLY A 48 -0.04 -6.90 -4.85
C GLY A 48 0.10 -5.48 -4.33
N LEU A 49 -0.77 -5.10 -3.39
CA LEU A 49 -0.67 -3.79 -2.80
C LEU A 49 0.58 -3.67 -1.94
N VAL A 50 0.88 -4.72 -1.19
CA VAL A 50 2.08 -4.71 -0.35
C VAL A 50 3.33 -4.55 -1.20
N GLU A 51 3.39 -5.25 -2.32
CA GLU A 51 4.54 -5.14 -3.21
C GLU A 51 4.69 -3.71 -3.75
N SER A 52 3.58 -3.08 -4.08
CA SER A 52 3.63 -1.71 -4.56
C SER A 52 4.19 -0.78 -3.50
N VAL A 53 3.76 -0.95 -2.25
CA VAL A 53 4.25 -0.12 -1.18
C VAL A 53 5.74 -0.36 -0.96
N LYS A 54 6.18 -1.61 -1.06
CA LYS A 54 7.59 -1.91 -0.90
C LYS A 54 8.43 -1.23 -1.98
N GLU A 55 7.91 -1.17 -3.20
CA GLU A 55 8.60 -0.45 -4.25
C GLU A 55 8.72 1.03 -3.94
N LEU A 56 7.63 1.61 -3.46
CA LEU A 56 7.67 3.02 -3.10
C LEU A 56 8.65 3.26 -1.96
N LEU A 57 8.70 2.35 -1.00
CA LEU A 57 9.65 2.49 0.10
C LEU A 57 11.08 2.43 -0.40
N SER A 58 11.33 1.64 -1.43
CA SER A 58 12.66 1.55 -2.01
C SER A 58 13.07 2.89 -2.60
N LYS A 59 12.12 3.61 -3.20
CA LYS A 59 12.40 4.91 -3.79
C LYS A 59 12.36 6.03 -2.76
N TYR A 60 11.45 5.94 -1.83
CA TYR A 60 11.21 6.98 -0.84
C TYR A 60 11.19 6.36 0.55
N PRO A 61 12.36 6.05 1.11
CA PRO A 61 12.41 5.37 2.39
C PRO A 61 11.66 6.12 3.47
N ASN A 62 10.93 5.38 4.27
CA ASN A 62 10.18 5.94 5.38
C ASN A 62 10.28 4.97 6.54
N ARG A 63 11.03 5.36 7.55
CA ARG A 63 11.29 4.47 8.68
C ARG A 63 9.99 4.06 9.35
N TYR A 64 9.06 4.98 9.47
CA TYR A 64 7.81 4.68 10.15
C TYR A 64 7.08 3.53 9.46
N LEU A 65 7.02 3.58 8.14
CA LEU A 65 6.36 2.52 7.39
C LEU A 65 7.15 1.23 7.40
N GLU A 66 8.46 1.34 7.42
CA GLU A 66 9.30 0.15 7.41
C GLU A 66 9.12 -0.67 8.68
N GLU A 67 8.69 -0.04 9.75
CA GLU A 67 8.44 -0.74 11.00
C GLU A 67 7.01 -1.22 11.11
N SER A 68 6.18 -0.94 10.12
CA SER A 68 4.79 -1.35 10.15
C SER A 68 4.65 -2.84 9.92
N THR A 69 3.89 -3.52 10.76
CA THR A 69 3.66 -4.93 10.56
C THR A 69 2.84 -5.19 9.32
N LEU A 70 2.06 -4.22 8.89
CA LEU A 70 1.29 -4.38 7.66
C LEU A 70 2.22 -4.57 6.48
N ILE A 71 3.29 -3.77 6.40
CA ILE A 71 4.26 -3.87 5.33
C ILE A 71 5.12 -5.10 5.48
N ASN A 72 5.52 -5.39 6.71
CA ASN A 72 6.42 -6.51 6.97
C ASN A 72 5.70 -7.84 7.02
N GLY A 73 4.41 -7.84 6.76
CA GLY A 73 3.68 -9.08 6.75
C GLY A 73 3.40 -9.63 8.13
N GLY A 74 3.53 -8.82 9.14
CA GLY A 74 3.29 -9.24 10.49
C GLY A 74 4.35 -10.16 11.01
N SER A 75 5.39 -10.33 10.26
CA SER A 75 6.44 -11.22 10.67
C SER A 75 7.30 -10.54 11.69
N LYS A 76 7.65 -11.23 12.59
CA LYS A 76 8.58 -10.67 13.46
C LYS A 76 9.01 -11.54 14.38
#